data_e6533edca676f71466448e06e75f8013
#
_entry.id   e6533edca676f71466448e06e75f8013
#
_cell.length_a   1.000
_cell.length_b   1.000
_cell.length_c   1.000
_cell.angle_alpha   90.00
_cell.angle_beta   90.00
_cell.angle_gamma   90.00
#
_symmetry.space_group_name_H-M   'P 1'
#
loop_
_entity.id
_entity.type
_entity.pdbx_description
1 polymer ?
#
loop_
_entity_poly.entity_id
_entity_poly.type
_entity_poly.pdbx_seq_one_letter_code
_entity_poly.pdbx_strand_id
1 'polypeptide(L)'
;SCSASLGMDVSYEKVFEVLDEPIIPIKLVEVVQKIPTSRGLGSSASCILAGVLIANDILHNGNSLSQDMIFQIASSIEGHPDNIAPLLFGGLTCSFKNDKYYTIKSEVSNNFKFTLCIPSFELKTSDARRVLPKEVSMSDAVSNISHSVALFKALELGDMELLKNANIDKLHQDYRFPLIKGSEYFIEFAKNNNATCMISGAGPTILLISNKTLNIQYDGWEIEELKVNNFGAYIYEE
;
A
#
# COMPACT_ATOMS: atom_id res chain seq x y z
N SER A 1 -8.32 15.24 -8.88
CA SER A 1 -7.04 15.96 -8.77
C SER A 1 -6.96 16.86 -7.53
N CYS A 2 -8.07 17.38 -7.00
CA CYS A 2 -8.03 18.33 -5.88
C CYS A 2 -7.61 17.70 -4.51
N SER A 3 -7.86 16.40 -4.28
CA SER A 3 -7.53 15.75 -3.00
C SER A 3 -6.04 15.38 -2.88
N ALA A 4 -5.37 15.11 -3.99
CA ALA A 4 -3.96 14.75 -4.00
C ALA A 4 -3.05 15.97 -3.72
N SER A 5 -3.34 17.11 -4.33
CA SER A 5 -2.64 18.37 -4.04
C SER A 5 -2.82 18.81 -2.59
N LEU A 6 -4.03 18.72 -2.06
CA LEU A 6 -4.31 19.09 -0.65
C LEU A 6 -3.50 18.23 0.34
N GLY A 7 -3.37 16.92 0.10
CA GLY A 7 -2.55 16.04 0.94
C GLY A 7 -1.06 16.40 0.90
N MET A 8 -0.54 16.80 -0.25
CA MET A 8 0.84 17.25 -0.41
C MET A 8 1.09 18.59 0.29
N ASP A 9 0.20 19.57 0.11
CA ASP A 9 0.32 20.89 0.72
C ASP A 9 0.32 20.79 2.26
N VAL A 10 -0.64 20.05 2.83
CA VAL A 10 -0.74 19.84 4.28
C VAL A 10 0.51 19.14 4.83
N SER A 11 1.02 18.14 4.12
CA SER A 11 2.21 17.40 4.57
C SER A 11 3.49 18.22 4.43
N TYR A 12 3.59 19.06 3.40
CA TYR A 12 4.67 20.01 3.23
C TYR A 12 4.74 21.00 4.42
N GLU A 13 3.65 21.68 4.71
CA GLU A 13 3.55 22.66 5.81
C GLU A 13 3.81 22.01 7.17
N LYS A 14 3.37 20.77 7.38
CA LYS A 14 3.55 20.04 8.65
C LYS A 14 5.01 19.81 9.01
N VAL A 15 5.92 19.68 8.04
CA VAL A 15 7.35 19.54 8.29
C VAL A 15 7.91 20.81 8.92
N PHE A 16 7.54 21.99 8.40
CA PHE A 16 7.96 23.28 8.95
C PHE A 16 7.44 23.50 10.37
N GLU A 17 6.18 23.11 10.62
CA GLU A 17 5.59 23.16 11.96
C GLU A 17 6.37 22.27 12.95
N VAL A 18 6.72 21.05 12.56
CA VAL A 18 7.45 20.10 13.42
C VAL A 18 8.86 20.59 13.75
N LEU A 19 9.49 21.31 12.81
CA LEU A 19 10.85 21.83 12.96
C LEU A 19 10.91 23.24 13.57
N ASP A 20 9.74 23.85 13.82
CA ASP A 20 9.61 25.25 14.27
C ASP A 20 10.33 26.25 13.31
N GLU A 21 10.21 25.99 12.02
CA GLU A 21 10.81 26.78 10.94
C GLU A 21 9.74 27.54 10.14
N PRO A 22 10.08 28.72 9.60
CA PRO A 22 9.15 29.45 8.74
C PRO A 22 8.92 28.71 7.41
N ILE A 23 7.66 28.64 6.98
CA ILE A 23 7.29 27.98 5.71
C ILE A 23 7.97 28.67 4.53
N ILE A 24 8.73 27.92 3.75
CA ILE A 24 9.34 28.40 2.51
C ILE A 24 8.30 28.23 1.39
N PRO A 25 7.84 29.31 0.74
CA PRO A 25 6.82 29.20 -0.31
C PRO A 25 7.38 28.55 -1.57
N ILE A 26 6.69 27.54 -2.08
CA ILE A 26 6.98 26.94 -3.39
C ILE A 26 6.15 27.64 -4.45
N LYS A 27 6.81 28.02 -5.57
CA LYS A 27 6.14 28.70 -6.68
C LYS A 27 5.41 27.73 -7.61
N LEU A 28 5.95 26.53 -7.81
CA LEU A 28 5.41 25.53 -8.73
C LEU A 28 5.91 24.13 -8.33
N VAL A 29 4.99 23.18 -8.28
CA VAL A 29 5.28 21.74 -8.22
C VAL A 29 4.56 21.08 -9.39
N GLU A 30 5.31 20.39 -10.23
CA GLU A 30 4.72 19.52 -11.26
C GLU A 30 4.62 18.09 -10.70
N VAL A 31 3.43 17.52 -10.74
CA VAL A 31 3.17 16.17 -10.25
C VAL A 31 2.77 15.27 -11.40
N VAL A 32 3.63 14.31 -11.74
CA VAL A 32 3.32 13.25 -12.71
C VAL A 32 2.85 12.02 -11.94
N GLN A 33 1.54 11.91 -11.75
CA GLN A 33 0.94 10.80 -11.02
C GLN A 33 0.58 9.65 -11.96
N LYS A 34 1.20 8.49 -11.74
CA LYS A 34 0.88 7.23 -12.46
C LYS A 34 -0.01 6.29 -11.65
N ILE A 35 -0.19 6.53 -10.35
CA ILE A 35 -1.01 5.69 -9.48
C ILE A 35 -2.47 6.12 -9.60
N PRO A 36 -3.39 5.27 -10.06
CA PRO A 36 -4.81 5.60 -10.15
C PRO A 36 -5.40 5.90 -8.78
N THR A 37 -6.22 6.95 -8.70
CA THR A 37 -6.90 7.35 -7.45
C THR A 37 -8.07 6.43 -7.13
N SER A 38 -8.36 6.25 -5.84
CA SER A 38 -9.50 5.44 -5.35
C SER A 38 -9.50 3.99 -5.86
N ARG A 39 -8.32 3.40 -6.03
CA ARG A 39 -8.13 2.03 -6.53
C ARG A 39 -7.45 1.10 -5.52
N GLY A 40 -7.20 1.56 -4.27
CA GLY A 40 -6.51 0.74 -3.27
C GLY A 40 -5.00 0.59 -3.51
N LEU A 41 -4.39 1.54 -4.24
CA LEU A 41 -2.97 1.52 -4.62
C LEU A 41 -2.11 2.57 -3.90
N GLY A 42 -2.59 3.15 -2.81
CA GLY A 42 -1.79 4.06 -1.97
C GLY A 42 -1.56 5.45 -2.54
N SER A 43 -2.41 5.93 -3.48
CA SER A 43 -2.27 7.26 -4.10
C SER A 43 -2.28 8.41 -3.08
N SER A 44 -3.09 8.36 -2.02
CA SER A 44 -3.10 9.37 -0.93
C SER A 44 -1.76 9.41 -0.21
N ALA A 45 -1.30 8.26 0.25
CA ALA A 45 -0.04 8.12 0.97
C ALA A 45 1.17 8.58 0.14
N SER A 46 1.16 8.35 -1.19
CA SER A 46 2.24 8.81 -2.07
C SER A 46 2.31 10.34 -2.15
N CYS A 47 1.16 11.03 -2.18
CA CYS A 47 1.12 12.49 -2.16
C CYS A 47 1.58 13.07 -0.83
N ILE A 48 1.17 12.47 0.29
CA ILE A 48 1.60 12.87 1.63
C ILE A 48 3.13 12.70 1.78
N LEU A 49 3.64 11.53 1.42
CA LEU A 49 5.08 11.29 1.50
C LEU A 49 5.88 12.23 0.61
N ALA A 50 5.40 12.52 -0.60
CA ALA A 50 6.04 13.47 -1.51
C ALA A 50 6.14 14.87 -0.88
N GLY A 51 5.07 15.38 -0.25
CA GLY A 51 5.11 16.68 0.44
C GLY A 51 6.13 16.73 1.58
N VAL A 52 6.21 15.67 2.39
CA VAL A 52 7.23 15.57 3.46
C VAL A 52 8.65 15.55 2.89
N LEU A 53 8.89 14.79 1.82
CA LEU A 53 10.20 14.68 1.19
C LEU A 53 10.62 16.00 0.54
N ILE A 54 9.71 16.70 -0.16
CA ILE A 54 9.98 18.02 -0.75
C ILE A 54 10.34 19.03 0.33
N ALA A 55 9.60 19.08 1.44
CA ALA A 55 9.89 19.98 2.54
C ALA A 55 11.27 19.72 3.15
N ASN A 56 11.60 18.44 3.37
CA ASN A 56 12.89 18.03 3.91
C ASN A 56 14.06 18.40 2.98
N ASP A 57 13.84 18.27 1.67
CA ASP A 57 14.86 18.62 0.66
C ASP A 57 15.12 20.14 0.62
N ILE A 58 14.07 20.95 0.60
CA ILE A 58 14.17 22.41 0.55
C ILE A 58 14.79 22.99 1.81
N LEU A 59 14.51 22.44 2.99
CA LEU A 59 14.97 22.99 4.26
C LEU A 59 16.49 22.95 4.42
N HIS A 60 17.16 21.87 4.08
CA HIS A 60 18.62 21.73 4.32
C HIS A 60 19.25 20.71 3.36
N ASN A 61 18.92 20.76 2.09
CA ASN A 61 19.41 19.79 1.09
C ASN A 61 19.19 18.33 1.54
N GLY A 62 17.98 18.02 2.04
CA GLY A 62 17.57 16.68 2.41
C GLY A 62 18.08 16.15 3.76
N ASN A 63 18.78 16.97 4.57
CA ASN A 63 19.43 16.50 5.80
C ASN A 63 18.75 16.91 7.11
N SER A 64 17.57 17.53 7.08
CA SER A 64 16.88 18.02 8.29
C SER A 64 16.19 16.91 9.07
N LEU A 65 15.60 15.93 8.38
CA LEU A 65 14.84 14.86 8.98
C LEU A 65 15.51 13.51 8.77
N SER A 66 15.58 12.70 9.83
CA SER A 66 15.89 11.28 9.68
C SER A 66 14.75 10.52 8.98
N GLN A 67 15.03 9.37 8.39
CA GLN A 67 13.99 8.51 7.80
C GLN A 67 12.90 8.13 8.83
N ASP A 68 13.27 7.93 10.12
CA ASP A 68 12.27 7.68 11.18
C ASP A 68 11.36 8.90 11.37
N MET A 69 11.89 10.13 11.40
CA MET A 69 11.07 11.34 11.51
C MET A 69 10.13 11.50 10.31
N ILE A 70 10.61 11.29 9.08
CA ILE A 70 9.80 11.30 7.86
C ILE A 70 8.66 10.28 7.97
N PHE A 71 8.97 9.07 8.44
CA PHE A 71 7.99 8.01 8.64
C PHE A 71 6.93 8.39 9.67
N GLN A 72 7.33 8.96 10.83
CA GLN A 72 6.42 9.41 11.87
C GLN A 72 5.49 10.53 11.38
N ILE A 73 6.04 11.56 10.73
CA ILE A 73 5.25 12.69 10.21
C ILE A 73 4.25 12.22 9.17
N ALA A 74 4.71 11.51 8.14
CA ALA A 74 3.86 11.06 7.05
C ALA A 74 2.76 10.10 7.56
N SER A 75 3.11 9.15 8.46
CA SER A 75 2.16 8.21 9.04
C SER A 75 1.14 8.89 9.95
N SER A 76 1.51 9.98 10.64
CA SER A 76 0.58 10.74 11.47
C SER A 76 -0.45 11.50 10.65
N ILE A 77 -0.08 11.98 9.47
CA ILE A 77 -0.97 12.68 8.54
C ILE A 77 -1.92 11.70 7.84
N GLU A 78 -1.41 10.56 7.36
CA GLU A 78 -2.23 9.51 6.74
C GLU A 78 -3.14 8.82 7.75
N GLY A 79 -2.76 8.79 9.03
CA GLY A 79 -3.48 8.15 10.12
C GLY A 79 -3.12 6.68 10.34
N HIS A 80 -2.38 6.08 9.42
CA HIS A 80 -1.89 4.70 9.51
C HIS A 80 -0.61 4.50 8.68
N PRO A 81 0.31 3.61 9.11
CA PRO A 81 1.64 3.49 8.52
C PRO A 81 1.74 2.52 7.34
N ASP A 82 0.70 1.73 7.08
CA ASP A 82 0.71 0.55 6.20
C ASP A 82 1.01 0.85 4.72
N ASN A 83 0.67 2.05 4.23
CA ASN A 83 1.04 2.53 2.91
C ASN A 83 2.31 3.39 2.91
N ILE A 84 2.54 4.15 3.98
CA ILE A 84 3.73 5.02 4.10
C ILE A 84 5.00 4.19 4.21
N ALA A 85 5.00 3.13 5.01
CA ALA A 85 6.18 2.30 5.22
C ALA A 85 6.72 1.68 3.91
N PRO A 86 5.91 0.98 3.09
CA PRO A 86 6.44 0.41 1.84
C PRO A 86 6.80 1.48 0.80
N LEU A 87 6.14 2.64 0.80
CA LEU A 87 6.53 3.75 -0.06
C LEU A 87 7.89 4.33 0.32
N LEU A 88 8.13 4.55 1.61
CA LEU A 88 9.38 5.16 2.09
C LEU A 88 10.55 4.19 2.08
N PHE A 89 10.33 2.96 2.57
CA PHE A 89 11.41 2.00 2.77
C PHE A 89 11.55 0.97 1.64
N GLY A 90 10.51 0.75 0.87
CA GLY A 90 10.44 -0.32 -0.13
C GLY A 90 10.30 -1.73 0.47
N GLY A 91 10.22 -2.72 -0.40
CA GLY A 91 10.15 -4.13 -0.03
C GLY A 91 8.84 -4.54 0.64
N LEU A 92 8.91 -5.54 1.49
CA LEU A 92 7.82 -6.05 2.30
C LEU A 92 7.90 -5.41 3.68
N THR A 93 6.85 -4.72 4.10
CA THR A 93 6.82 -4.06 5.40
C THR A 93 5.66 -4.57 6.26
N CYS A 94 5.93 -4.71 7.55
CA CYS A 94 4.90 -4.90 8.56
C CYS A 94 4.99 -3.75 9.56
N SER A 95 3.93 -2.97 9.67
CA SER A 95 3.91 -1.76 10.48
C SER A 95 2.84 -1.80 11.55
N PHE A 96 3.13 -1.22 12.70
CA PHE A 96 2.20 -1.12 13.81
C PHE A 96 2.41 0.19 14.59
N LYS A 97 1.44 0.55 15.42
CA LYS A 97 1.49 1.73 16.28
C LYS A 97 1.42 1.32 17.74
N ASN A 98 2.30 1.91 18.54
CA ASN A 98 2.25 1.89 19.99
C ASN A 98 2.32 3.34 20.50
N ASP A 99 3.38 3.75 21.18
CA ASP A 99 3.72 5.14 21.50
C ASP A 99 4.07 5.97 20.25
N LYS A 100 4.69 5.31 19.27
CA LYS A 100 4.95 5.85 17.93
C LYS A 100 4.65 4.79 16.87
N TYR A 101 4.91 5.09 15.60
CA TYR A 101 4.83 4.12 14.51
C TYR A 101 6.12 3.31 14.40
N TYR A 102 5.98 2.01 14.19
CA TYR A 102 7.07 1.06 13.99
C TYR A 102 6.89 0.34 12.67
N THR A 103 8.00 -0.05 12.06
CA THR A 103 7.98 -0.90 10.87
C THR A 103 9.10 -1.91 10.90
N ILE A 104 8.81 -3.10 10.40
CA ILE A 104 9.76 -4.15 10.09
C ILE A 104 9.82 -4.23 8.58
N LYS A 105 11.02 -4.22 8.00
CA LYS A 105 11.25 -4.38 6.57
C LYS A 105 11.89 -5.73 6.29
N SER A 106 11.44 -6.37 5.23
CA SER A 106 12.04 -7.56 4.66
C SER A 106 12.05 -7.49 3.14
N GLU A 107 12.81 -8.36 2.51
CA GLU A 107 12.81 -8.51 1.05
C GLU A 107 11.76 -9.53 0.63
N VAL A 108 11.12 -9.27 -0.48
CA VAL A 108 10.25 -10.24 -1.15
C VAL A 108 11.10 -11.12 -2.05
N SER A 109 10.87 -12.42 -2.01
CA SER A 109 11.55 -13.37 -2.89
C SER A 109 11.29 -13.05 -4.37
N ASN A 110 12.34 -13.11 -5.17
CA ASN A 110 12.28 -12.96 -6.64
C ASN A 110 11.55 -14.13 -7.34
N ASN A 111 11.16 -15.18 -6.61
CA ASN A 111 10.38 -16.30 -7.14
C ASN A 111 8.95 -15.92 -7.46
N PHE A 112 8.46 -14.76 -6.96
CA PHE A 112 7.10 -14.31 -7.17
C PHE A 112 6.97 -13.29 -8.30
N LYS A 113 5.83 -13.36 -8.97
CA LYS A 113 5.30 -12.40 -9.91
C LYS A 113 4.06 -11.78 -9.32
N PHE A 114 3.94 -10.46 -9.41
CA PHE A 114 2.84 -9.68 -8.88
C PHE A 114 2.04 -9.11 -10.04
N THR A 115 0.80 -9.54 -10.18
CA THR A 115 -0.10 -9.07 -11.23
C THR A 115 -1.21 -8.25 -10.59
N LEU A 116 -1.27 -6.97 -10.90
CA LEU A 116 -2.37 -6.08 -10.52
C LEU A 116 -3.49 -6.19 -11.55
N CYS A 117 -4.70 -6.35 -11.05
CA CYS A 117 -5.93 -6.28 -11.84
C CYS A 117 -6.69 -5.03 -11.36
N ILE A 118 -6.66 -3.97 -12.16
CA ILE A 118 -7.14 -2.64 -11.81
C ILE A 118 -8.45 -2.39 -12.56
N PRO A 119 -9.60 -2.27 -11.88
CA PRO A 119 -10.87 -2.02 -12.56
C PRO A 119 -11.02 -0.57 -12.99
N SER A 120 -11.85 -0.33 -14.00
CA SER A 120 -12.20 1.01 -14.46
C SER A 120 -13.08 1.80 -13.46
N PHE A 121 -13.76 1.12 -12.52
CA PHE A 121 -14.61 1.75 -11.50
C PHE A 121 -13.84 2.06 -10.21
N GLU A 122 -14.36 3.00 -9.43
CA GLU A 122 -13.82 3.41 -8.15
C GLU A 122 -14.53 2.73 -6.98
N LEU A 123 -13.79 2.49 -5.89
CA LEU A 123 -14.33 2.13 -4.59
C LEU A 123 -13.75 3.05 -3.52
N LYS A 124 -14.59 3.85 -2.90
CA LYS A 124 -14.15 4.72 -1.81
C LYS A 124 -13.76 3.89 -0.60
N THR A 125 -12.64 4.22 0.02
CA THR A 125 -12.17 3.55 1.25
C THR A 125 -13.20 3.58 2.37
N SER A 126 -14.00 4.66 2.46
CA SER A 126 -15.12 4.75 3.42
C SER A 126 -16.19 3.68 3.21
N ASP A 127 -16.50 3.36 1.95
CA ASP A 127 -17.50 2.33 1.62
C ASP A 127 -16.95 0.93 1.88
N ALA A 128 -15.68 0.69 1.53
CA ALA A 128 -14.98 -0.54 1.85
C ALA A 128 -14.79 -0.78 3.36
N ARG A 129 -14.74 0.27 4.17
CA ARG A 129 -14.71 0.16 5.65
C ARG A 129 -16.09 -0.09 6.25
N ARG A 130 -17.16 0.43 5.65
CA ARG A 130 -18.53 0.33 6.15
C ARG A 130 -19.06 -1.09 6.21
N VAL A 131 -18.59 -1.97 5.34
CA VAL A 131 -19.02 -3.38 5.29
C VAL A 131 -18.32 -4.28 6.29
N LEU A 132 -17.29 -3.79 6.97
CA LEU A 132 -16.54 -4.58 7.94
C LEU A 132 -17.37 -4.83 9.21
N PRO A 133 -17.29 -6.02 9.81
CA PRO A 133 -17.95 -6.31 11.07
C PRO A 133 -17.36 -5.45 12.19
N LYS A 134 -18.20 -5.10 13.17
CA LYS A 134 -17.76 -4.37 14.37
C LYS A 134 -17.05 -5.28 15.38
N GLU A 135 -17.33 -6.56 15.33
CA GLU A 135 -16.80 -7.58 16.21
C GLU A 135 -16.46 -8.83 15.41
N VAL A 136 -15.46 -9.57 15.84
CA VAL A 136 -15.06 -10.83 15.23
C VAL A 136 -14.93 -11.90 16.33
N SER A 137 -15.09 -13.16 15.97
CA SER A 137 -14.91 -14.26 16.91
C SER A 137 -13.44 -14.38 17.35
N MET A 138 -13.18 -14.88 18.56
CA MET A 138 -11.84 -15.14 19.02
C MET A 138 -11.13 -16.14 18.10
N SER A 139 -11.83 -17.13 17.56
CA SER A 139 -11.24 -18.10 16.62
C SER A 139 -10.81 -17.46 15.32
N ASP A 140 -11.59 -16.51 14.77
CA ASP A 140 -11.23 -15.78 13.56
C ASP A 140 -10.05 -14.83 13.80
N ALA A 141 -10.01 -14.16 14.96
CA ALA A 141 -8.88 -13.33 15.35
C ALA A 141 -7.58 -14.14 15.45
N VAL A 142 -7.59 -15.28 16.15
CA VAL A 142 -6.44 -16.19 16.29
C VAL A 142 -6.01 -16.74 14.91
N SER A 143 -6.98 -17.13 14.08
CA SER A 143 -6.71 -17.57 12.71
C SER A 143 -6.01 -16.49 11.91
N ASN A 144 -6.52 -15.26 11.93
CA ASN A 144 -5.94 -14.16 11.14
C ASN A 144 -4.52 -13.80 11.58
N ILE A 145 -4.23 -13.80 12.90
CA ILE A 145 -2.89 -13.55 13.43
C ILE A 145 -1.89 -14.57 12.88
N SER A 146 -2.22 -15.86 12.98
CA SER A 146 -1.32 -16.94 12.54
C SER A 146 -1.11 -16.93 11.02
N HIS A 147 -2.18 -16.72 10.24
CA HIS A 147 -2.09 -16.65 8.78
C HIS A 147 -1.33 -15.40 8.31
N SER A 148 -1.46 -14.26 8.98
CA SER A 148 -0.69 -13.05 8.65
C SER A 148 0.82 -13.25 8.82
N VAL A 149 1.25 -13.91 9.90
CA VAL A 149 2.66 -14.24 10.12
C VAL A 149 3.17 -15.23 9.06
N ALA A 150 2.37 -16.26 8.76
CA ALA A 150 2.71 -17.25 7.74
C ALA A 150 2.78 -16.63 6.34
N LEU A 151 1.85 -15.71 6.01
CA LEU A 151 1.83 -14.98 4.74
C LEU A 151 3.09 -14.12 4.56
N PHE A 152 3.47 -13.37 5.59
CA PHE A 152 4.68 -12.57 5.59
C PHE A 152 5.90 -13.46 5.33
N LYS A 153 6.00 -14.59 6.02
CA LYS A 153 7.12 -15.53 5.87
C LYS A 153 7.13 -16.22 4.50
N ALA A 154 5.96 -16.55 3.95
CA ALA A 154 5.85 -17.13 2.61
C ALA A 154 6.39 -16.19 1.53
N LEU A 155 6.10 -14.88 1.65
CA LEU A 155 6.59 -13.85 0.72
C LEU A 155 8.12 -13.69 0.79
N GLU A 156 8.72 -13.79 1.97
CA GLU A 156 10.18 -13.79 2.13
C GLU A 156 10.83 -15.03 1.49
N LEU A 157 10.28 -16.21 1.77
CA LEU A 157 10.86 -17.48 1.33
C LEU A 157 10.64 -17.78 -0.16
N GLY A 158 9.63 -17.17 -0.78
CA GLY A 158 9.23 -17.52 -2.15
C GLY A 158 8.50 -18.85 -2.23
N ASP A 159 7.87 -19.27 -1.13
CA ASP A 159 7.17 -20.54 -1.03
C ASP A 159 5.69 -20.37 -1.44
N MET A 160 5.36 -20.82 -2.65
CA MET A 160 4.02 -20.69 -3.22
C MET A 160 2.99 -21.56 -2.50
N GLU A 161 3.38 -22.73 -2.00
CA GLU A 161 2.46 -23.61 -1.28
C GLU A 161 2.09 -23.00 0.08
N LEU A 162 3.09 -22.53 0.82
CA LEU A 162 2.87 -21.81 2.07
C LEU A 162 2.04 -20.54 1.83
N LEU A 163 2.33 -19.79 0.78
CA LEU A 163 1.59 -18.56 0.45
C LEU A 163 0.10 -18.84 0.22
N LYS A 164 -0.22 -19.89 -0.54
CA LYS A 164 -1.62 -20.28 -0.80
C LYS A 164 -2.35 -20.71 0.47
N ASN A 165 -1.68 -21.47 1.32
CA ASN A 165 -2.27 -21.92 2.59
C ASN A 165 -2.39 -20.77 3.61
N ALA A 166 -1.50 -19.78 3.55
CA ALA A 166 -1.50 -18.61 4.42
C ALA A 166 -2.46 -17.50 3.96
N ASN A 167 -2.89 -17.50 2.69
CA ASN A 167 -3.81 -16.50 2.16
C ASN A 167 -5.26 -16.75 2.61
N ILE A 168 -5.47 -16.69 3.91
CA ILE A 168 -6.77 -16.79 4.56
C ILE A 168 -6.99 -15.53 5.37
N ASP A 169 -8.08 -14.83 5.09
CA ASP A 169 -8.49 -13.64 5.83
C ASP A 169 -9.95 -13.79 6.30
N LYS A 170 -10.16 -13.56 7.59
CA LYS A 170 -11.46 -13.62 8.26
C LYS A 170 -11.96 -12.24 8.68
N LEU A 171 -11.18 -11.17 8.39
CA LEU A 171 -11.45 -9.84 8.90
C LEU A 171 -12.00 -8.88 7.85
N HIS A 172 -11.56 -8.98 6.58
CA HIS A 172 -11.96 -7.96 5.62
C HIS A 172 -12.28 -8.47 4.21
N GLN A 173 -11.54 -9.43 3.64
CA GLN A 173 -11.65 -9.76 2.21
C GLN A 173 -13.03 -10.32 1.86
N ASP A 174 -13.56 -11.26 2.66
CA ASP A 174 -14.88 -11.85 2.43
C ASP A 174 -16.01 -10.80 2.43
N TYR A 175 -15.86 -9.72 3.19
CA TYR A 175 -16.81 -8.61 3.24
C TYR A 175 -16.64 -7.62 2.08
N ARG A 176 -15.42 -7.46 1.56
CA ARG A 176 -15.08 -6.49 0.51
C ARG A 176 -15.21 -7.05 -0.90
N PHE A 177 -14.91 -8.34 -1.12
CA PHE A 177 -15.05 -8.96 -2.44
C PHE A 177 -16.43 -8.74 -3.09
N PRO A 178 -17.57 -8.81 -2.38
CA PRO A 178 -18.88 -8.52 -2.96
C PRO A 178 -19.05 -7.08 -3.49
N LEU A 179 -18.23 -6.13 -3.04
CA LEU A 179 -18.22 -4.77 -3.56
C LEU A 179 -17.42 -4.62 -4.86
N ILE A 180 -16.64 -5.62 -5.23
CA ILE A 180 -15.73 -5.61 -6.38
C ILE A 180 -16.34 -6.46 -7.50
N LYS A 181 -17.08 -5.80 -8.38
CA LYS A 181 -17.76 -6.49 -9.51
C LYS A 181 -16.72 -7.20 -10.38
N GLY A 182 -16.88 -8.52 -10.56
CA GLY A 182 -15.97 -9.36 -11.33
C GLY A 182 -14.87 -10.03 -10.49
N SER A 183 -14.85 -9.83 -9.18
CA SER A 183 -13.86 -10.47 -8.28
C SER A 183 -13.89 -12.00 -8.35
N GLU A 184 -15.04 -12.60 -8.56
CA GLU A 184 -15.23 -14.05 -8.67
C GLU A 184 -14.40 -14.65 -9.81
N TYR A 185 -14.28 -13.94 -10.93
CA TYR A 185 -13.45 -14.35 -12.05
C TYR A 185 -11.98 -14.47 -11.64
N PHE A 186 -11.45 -13.49 -10.94
CA PHE A 186 -10.04 -13.48 -10.51
C PHE A 186 -9.74 -14.51 -9.43
N ILE A 187 -10.71 -14.75 -8.52
CA ILE A 187 -10.62 -15.81 -7.51
C ILE A 187 -10.54 -17.18 -8.17
N GLU A 188 -11.42 -17.45 -9.13
CA GLU A 188 -11.44 -18.71 -9.86
C GLU A 188 -10.20 -18.87 -10.76
N PHE A 189 -9.81 -17.80 -11.44
CA PHE A 189 -8.60 -17.78 -12.26
C PHE A 189 -7.35 -18.11 -11.42
N ALA A 190 -7.20 -17.53 -10.23
CA ALA A 190 -6.09 -17.80 -9.34
C ALA A 190 -6.03 -19.28 -8.93
N LYS A 191 -7.15 -19.87 -8.54
CA LYS A 191 -7.25 -21.31 -8.20
C LYS A 191 -6.77 -22.20 -9.34
N ASN A 192 -7.18 -21.89 -10.58
CA ASN A 192 -6.86 -22.69 -11.77
C ASN A 192 -5.43 -22.49 -12.28
N ASN A 193 -4.72 -21.43 -11.85
CA ASN A 193 -3.40 -21.06 -12.34
C ASN A 193 -2.28 -21.14 -11.30
N ASN A 194 -2.50 -21.80 -10.18
CA ASN A 194 -1.54 -21.90 -9.07
C ASN A 194 -1.10 -20.51 -8.59
N ALA A 195 -2.07 -19.63 -8.35
CA ALA A 195 -1.86 -18.28 -7.86
C ALA A 195 -2.69 -18.02 -6.60
N THR A 196 -2.35 -16.96 -5.86
CA THR A 196 -3.22 -16.40 -4.83
C THR A 196 -3.97 -15.20 -5.37
N CYS A 197 -5.15 -14.92 -4.81
CA CYS A 197 -5.94 -13.74 -5.10
C CYS A 197 -6.21 -13.00 -3.80
N MET A 198 -5.91 -11.71 -3.76
CA MET A 198 -6.16 -10.87 -2.60
C MET A 198 -6.51 -9.44 -3.03
N ILE A 199 -7.17 -8.71 -2.14
CA ILE A 199 -7.53 -7.31 -2.37
C ILE A 199 -6.32 -6.43 -2.06
N SER A 200 -5.98 -5.51 -2.96
CA SER A 200 -4.99 -4.47 -2.71
C SER A 200 -5.57 -3.37 -1.81
N GLY A 201 -5.05 -3.22 -0.61
CA GLY A 201 -5.51 -2.21 0.35
C GLY A 201 -7.02 -2.33 0.65
N ALA A 202 -7.78 -1.26 0.42
CA ALA A 202 -9.24 -1.27 0.57
C ALA A 202 -9.97 -1.77 -0.69
N GLY A 203 -9.27 -2.05 -1.76
CA GLY A 203 -9.81 -2.33 -3.08
C GLY A 203 -10.06 -1.05 -3.91
N PRO A 204 -10.64 -1.18 -5.12
CA PRO A 204 -11.13 -2.41 -5.75
C PRO A 204 -10.08 -3.21 -6.52
N THR A 205 -8.82 -2.77 -6.57
CA THR A 205 -7.76 -3.52 -7.25
C THR A 205 -7.54 -4.88 -6.58
N ILE A 206 -7.38 -5.89 -7.43
CA ILE A 206 -7.05 -7.25 -7.02
C ILE A 206 -5.57 -7.49 -7.33
N LEU A 207 -4.88 -8.12 -6.40
CA LEU A 207 -3.51 -8.58 -6.53
C LEU A 207 -3.49 -10.10 -6.69
N LEU A 208 -2.91 -10.56 -7.79
CA LEU A 208 -2.60 -11.97 -8.00
C LEU A 208 -1.09 -12.18 -7.77
N ILE A 209 -0.74 -13.20 -7.00
CA ILE A 209 0.66 -13.59 -6.79
C ILE A 209 0.85 -15.02 -7.28
N SER A 210 1.88 -15.24 -8.10
CA SER A 210 2.21 -16.52 -8.70
C SER A 210 3.73 -16.68 -8.87
N ASN A 211 4.21 -17.86 -9.22
CA ASN A 211 5.61 -18.09 -9.57
C ASN A 211 5.88 -18.06 -11.09
N LYS A 212 4.90 -17.64 -11.88
CA LYS A 212 4.98 -17.47 -13.34
C LYS A 212 4.17 -16.29 -13.80
N THR A 213 4.49 -15.73 -14.96
CA THR A 213 3.66 -14.71 -15.60
C THR A 213 2.25 -15.27 -15.90
N LEU A 214 1.25 -14.49 -15.58
CA LEU A 214 -0.17 -14.85 -15.78
C LEU A 214 -0.67 -14.18 -17.07
N ASN A 215 -1.16 -14.99 -18.01
CA ASN A 215 -1.87 -14.48 -19.19
C ASN A 215 -3.36 -14.35 -18.83
N ILE A 216 -3.74 -13.18 -18.40
CA ILE A 216 -5.11 -12.87 -17.97
C ILE A 216 -5.59 -11.60 -18.67
N GLN A 217 -6.85 -11.61 -19.08
CA GLN A 217 -7.57 -10.46 -19.61
C GLN A 217 -9.00 -10.49 -19.10
N TYR A 218 -9.53 -9.34 -18.74
CA TYR A 218 -10.92 -9.21 -18.34
C TYR A 218 -11.42 -7.82 -18.73
N ASP A 219 -12.58 -7.78 -19.39
CA ASP A 219 -13.11 -6.52 -19.95
C ASP A 219 -13.39 -5.49 -18.85
N GLY A 220 -12.96 -4.25 -19.08
CA GLY A 220 -13.05 -3.16 -18.10
C GLY A 220 -11.98 -3.19 -16.99
N TRP A 221 -10.96 -4.05 -17.12
CA TRP A 221 -9.83 -4.14 -16.18
C TRP A 221 -8.50 -3.97 -16.90
N GLU A 222 -7.63 -3.15 -16.35
CA GLU A 222 -6.24 -3.03 -16.73
C GLU A 222 -5.42 -4.08 -15.96
N ILE A 223 -4.54 -4.79 -16.65
CA ILE A 223 -3.74 -5.86 -16.06
C ILE A 223 -2.27 -5.50 -16.21
N GLU A 224 -1.58 -5.39 -15.08
CA GLU A 224 -0.17 -5.03 -15.04
C GLU A 224 0.65 -6.02 -14.21
N GLU A 225 1.74 -6.56 -14.75
CA GLU A 225 2.75 -7.29 -13.97
C GLU A 225 3.77 -6.30 -13.43
N LEU A 226 3.90 -6.21 -12.12
CA LEU A 226 4.82 -5.31 -11.44
C LEU A 226 5.95 -6.05 -10.74
N LYS A 227 7.07 -5.34 -10.57
CA LYS A 227 8.20 -5.77 -9.74
C LYS A 227 8.17 -5.04 -8.40
N VAL A 228 8.62 -5.70 -7.35
CA VAL A 228 8.81 -5.07 -6.05
C VAL A 228 9.97 -4.08 -6.10
N ASN A 229 9.73 -2.85 -5.65
CA ASN A 229 10.79 -1.88 -5.41
C ASN A 229 11.32 -2.06 -3.97
N ASN A 230 12.55 -2.52 -3.84
CA ASN A 230 13.18 -2.74 -2.53
C ASN A 230 13.84 -1.50 -1.94
N PHE A 231 13.89 -0.37 -2.66
CA PHE A 231 14.63 0.83 -2.24
C PHE A 231 13.72 1.92 -1.66
N GLY A 232 12.41 1.91 -1.98
CA GLY A 232 11.46 2.92 -1.55
C GLY A 232 11.59 4.23 -2.32
N ALA A 233 11.10 5.32 -1.69
CA ALA A 233 11.15 6.66 -2.26
C ALA A 233 12.54 7.28 -2.13
N TYR A 234 12.94 8.06 -3.12
CA TYR A 234 14.19 8.82 -3.13
C TYR A 234 14.03 10.13 -3.88
N ILE A 235 14.91 11.09 -3.58
CA ILE A 235 15.06 12.36 -4.29
C ILE A 235 16.33 12.24 -5.13
N TYR A 236 16.32 12.76 -6.34
CA TYR A 236 17.49 12.89 -7.20
C TYR A 236 17.47 14.25 -7.91
N GLU A 237 18.65 14.79 -8.16
CA GLU A 237 18.85 15.96 -9.00
C GLU A 237 19.21 15.49 -10.42
N GLU A 238 18.67 16.16 -11.45
CA GLU A 238 19.02 15.95 -12.86
C GLU A 238 20.16 16.86 -13.30
#